data_9efd8e2ef646a65de0eef87ff905dc82
#
_entry.id   9efd8e2ef646a65de0eef87ff905dc82
#
_cell.length_a   1.000
_cell.length_b   1.000
_cell.length_c   1.000
_cell.angle_alpha   90.00
_cell.angle_beta   90.00
_cell.angle_gamma   90.00
#
_symmetry.space_group_name_H-M   'P 1'
#
loop_
_entity.id
_entity.type
_entity.pdbx_description
1 polymer ?
#
loop_
_entity_poly.entity_id
_entity_poly.type
_entity_poly.pdbx_seq_one_letter_code
_entity_poly.pdbx_strand_id
1 'polypeptide(L)'
;MVGLFGKNPEIKQISQKKKELRKLVKQKQYDAALKIGSEILQKIPEENDVLFIVGGIHYMKNQYKTAISYFDKSLKIATFDIEVLLLKANSHYYLGEHKQAIQCCNKIKEIDPKNKSVSELLSKIESTK
;
A
#
# COMPACT_ATOMS: atom_id res chain seq x y z
N MET A 1 -0.08 -35.26 7.64
CA MET A 1 0.81 -34.52 7.06
C MET A 1 0.48 -33.98 5.75
N VAL A 2 -0.39 -34.61 5.08
CA VAL A 2 -0.79 -34.18 3.81
C VAL A 2 -1.22 -32.77 3.69
N GLY A 3 -1.77 -32.19 4.72
CA GLY A 3 -2.25 -30.83 4.68
C GLY A 3 -1.18 -29.78 4.64
N LEU A 4 0.08 -30.18 4.76
CA LEU A 4 1.16 -29.25 4.89
C LEU A 4 1.41 -28.42 3.65
N PHE A 5 1.14 -28.92 2.48
CA PHE A 5 1.57 -28.25 1.26
C PHE A 5 0.41 -27.68 0.45
N GLY A 6 -0.27 -26.73 1.03
CA GLY A 6 -1.33 -26.05 0.32
C GLY A 6 -2.64 -26.77 0.26
N LYS A 7 -2.72 -27.92 0.91
CA LYS A 7 -3.99 -28.64 1.04
C LYS A 7 -4.76 -28.21 2.28
N ASN A 8 -4.14 -27.34 3.09
CA ASN A 8 -4.81 -26.76 4.24
C ASN A 8 -5.97 -25.91 3.73
N PRO A 9 -7.23 -26.19 4.13
CA PRO A 9 -8.37 -25.43 3.64
C PRO A 9 -8.28 -23.94 3.93
N GLU A 10 -7.67 -23.58 5.05
CA GLU A 10 -7.54 -22.19 5.44
C GLU A 10 -6.60 -21.43 4.49
N ILE A 11 -5.46 -22.02 4.16
CA ILE A 11 -4.52 -21.42 3.22
C ILE A 11 -5.15 -21.28 1.85
N LYS A 12 -5.87 -22.32 1.41
CA LYS A 12 -6.56 -22.30 0.12
C LYS A 12 -7.62 -21.20 0.10
N GLN A 13 -8.34 -21.04 1.19
CA GLN A 13 -9.38 -20.02 1.31
C GLN A 13 -8.79 -18.62 1.23
N ILE A 14 -7.68 -18.37 1.91
CA ILE A 14 -6.99 -17.07 1.87
C ILE A 14 -6.50 -16.79 0.45
N SER A 15 -5.92 -17.78 -0.22
CA SER A 15 -5.46 -17.63 -1.59
C SER A 15 -6.59 -17.24 -2.54
N GLN A 16 -7.76 -17.85 -2.37
CA GLN A 16 -8.93 -17.51 -3.19
C GLN A 16 -9.45 -16.12 -2.89
N LYS A 17 -9.46 -15.73 -1.63
CA LYS A 17 -9.86 -14.38 -1.24
C LYS A 17 -8.92 -13.33 -1.80
N LYS A 18 -7.62 -13.61 -1.86
CA LYS A 18 -6.66 -12.70 -2.46
C LYS A 18 -6.92 -12.53 -3.96
N LYS A 19 -7.27 -13.60 -4.66
CA LYS A 19 -7.65 -13.52 -6.08
C LYS A 19 -8.89 -12.66 -6.26
N GLU A 20 -9.89 -12.87 -5.43
CA GLU A 20 -11.12 -12.10 -5.48
C GLU A 20 -10.86 -10.63 -5.18
N LEU A 21 -10.01 -10.35 -4.20
CA LEU A 21 -9.61 -8.99 -3.87
C LEU A 21 -9.01 -8.28 -5.08
N ARG A 22 -8.06 -8.91 -5.76
CA ARG A 22 -7.43 -8.32 -6.93
C ARG A 22 -8.41 -8.09 -8.07
N LYS A 23 -9.34 -9.02 -8.27
CA LYS A 23 -10.38 -8.90 -9.27
C LYS A 23 -11.27 -7.68 -8.99
N LEU A 24 -11.71 -7.54 -7.75
CA LEU A 24 -12.56 -6.43 -7.35
C LEU A 24 -11.86 -5.08 -7.52
N VAL A 25 -10.56 -5.03 -7.23
CA VAL A 25 -9.78 -3.81 -7.44
C VAL A 25 -9.72 -3.46 -8.92
N LYS A 26 -9.49 -4.45 -9.78
CA LYS A 26 -9.49 -4.24 -11.23
C LYS A 26 -10.83 -3.70 -11.72
N GLN A 27 -11.90 -4.19 -11.14
CA GLN A 27 -13.26 -3.75 -11.48
C GLN A 27 -13.66 -2.45 -10.78
N LYS A 28 -12.76 -1.88 -10.02
CA LYS A 28 -12.99 -0.64 -9.25
C LYS A 28 -14.14 -0.74 -8.24
N GLN A 29 -14.41 -1.96 -7.78
CA GLN A 29 -15.40 -2.22 -6.75
C GLN A 29 -14.72 -2.15 -5.39
N TYR A 30 -14.38 -0.93 -4.99
CA TYR A 30 -13.52 -0.70 -3.84
C TYR A 30 -14.13 -1.08 -2.50
N ASP A 31 -15.43 -0.83 -2.30
CA ASP A 31 -16.06 -1.17 -1.02
C ASP A 31 -16.10 -2.68 -0.80
N ALA A 32 -16.44 -3.44 -1.85
CA ALA A 32 -16.40 -4.90 -1.78
C ALA A 32 -14.97 -5.41 -1.57
N ALA A 33 -14.01 -4.78 -2.23
CA ALA A 33 -12.59 -5.13 -2.08
C ALA A 33 -12.11 -4.90 -0.65
N LEU A 34 -12.48 -3.78 -0.04
CA LEU A 34 -12.12 -3.47 1.35
C LEU A 34 -12.68 -4.50 2.32
N LYS A 35 -13.90 -4.98 2.08
CA LYS A 35 -14.50 -6.00 2.91
C LYS A 35 -13.66 -7.29 2.90
N ILE A 36 -13.29 -7.74 1.70
CA ILE A 36 -12.48 -8.96 1.56
C ILE A 36 -11.09 -8.74 2.12
N GLY A 37 -10.47 -7.59 1.87
CA GLY A 37 -9.17 -7.25 2.43
C GLY A 37 -9.19 -7.29 3.94
N SER A 38 -10.25 -6.74 4.55
CA SER A 38 -10.42 -6.77 6.00
C SER A 38 -10.52 -8.20 6.53
N GLU A 39 -11.26 -9.06 5.84
CA GLU A 39 -11.37 -10.46 6.24
C GLU A 39 -10.02 -11.17 6.22
N ILE A 40 -9.23 -10.91 5.18
CA ILE A 40 -7.88 -11.49 5.09
C ILE A 40 -7.00 -10.99 6.23
N LEU A 41 -7.01 -9.68 6.49
CA LEU A 41 -6.15 -9.08 7.51
C LEU A 41 -6.56 -9.46 8.93
N GLN A 42 -7.81 -9.86 9.15
CA GLN A 42 -8.22 -10.42 10.43
C GLN A 42 -7.55 -11.76 10.69
N LYS A 43 -7.31 -12.53 9.63
CA LYS A 43 -6.66 -13.83 9.74
C LYS A 43 -5.15 -13.70 9.71
N ILE A 44 -4.62 -12.85 8.83
CA ILE A 44 -3.19 -12.64 8.65
C ILE A 44 -2.91 -11.13 8.67
N PRO A 45 -2.73 -10.53 9.85
CA PRO A 45 -2.55 -9.07 9.96
C PRO A 45 -1.34 -8.52 9.22
N GLU A 46 -0.33 -9.37 8.96
CA GLU A 46 0.91 -8.94 8.31
C GLU A 46 1.01 -9.42 6.86
N GLU A 47 -0.13 -9.69 6.22
CA GLU A 47 -0.12 -10.05 4.80
C GLU A 47 0.20 -8.81 4.00
N ASN A 48 1.46 -8.68 3.58
CA ASN A 48 2.01 -7.43 3.07
C ASN A 48 1.32 -6.94 1.79
N ASP A 49 1.11 -7.80 0.83
CA ASP A 49 0.45 -7.40 -0.41
C ASP A 49 -0.99 -6.95 -0.18
N VAL A 50 -1.68 -7.53 0.80
CA VAL A 50 -3.03 -7.09 1.16
C VAL A 50 -3.01 -5.74 1.86
N LEU A 51 -2.04 -5.51 2.76
CA LEU A 51 -1.85 -4.19 3.38
C LEU A 51 -1.63 -3.11 2.32
N PHE A 52 -0.80 -3.41 1.33
CA PHE A 52 -0.53 -2.48 0.24
C PHE A 52 -1.80 -2.21 -0.58
N ILE A 53 -2.55 -3.27 -0.94
CA ILE A 53 -3.77 -3.13 -1.73
C ILE A 53 -4.83 -2.31 -0.97
N VAL A 54 -5.04 -2.61 0.30
CA VAL A 54 -6.01 -1.88 1.12
C VAL A 54 -5.60 -0.42 1.27
N GLY A 55 -4.33 -0.17 1.54
CA GLY A 55 -3.81 1.20 1.57
C GLY A 55 -4.02 1.92 0.24
N GLY A 56 -3.77 1.23 -0.86
CA GLY A 56 -3.97 1.77 -2.19
C GLY A 56 -5.42 2.12 -2.48
N ILE A 57 -6.36 1.30 -2.01
CA ILE A 57 -7.78 1.60 -2.16
C ILE A 57 -8.16 2.88 -1.40
N HIS A 58 -7.70 3.01 -0.16
CA HIS A 58 -7.95 4.23 0.61
C HIS A 58 -7.32 5.45 -0.08
N TYR A 59 -6.13 5.27 -0.65
CA TYR A 59 -5.48 6.32 -1.43
C TYR A 59 -6.36 6.75 -2.61
N MET A 60 -6.90 5.79 -3.36
CA MET A 60 -7.77 6.10 -4.50
C MET A 60 -9.07 6.78 -4.08
N LYS A 61 -9.50 6.55 -2.84
CA LYS A 61 -10.68 7.20 -2.28
C LYS A 61 -10.35 8.54 -1.62
N ASN A 62 -9.14 9.03 -1.79
CA ASN A 62 -8.64 10.27 -1.19
C ASN A 62 -8.64 10.25 0.35
N GLN A 63 -8.58 9.06 0.93
CA GLN A 63 -8.51 8.87 2.37
C GLN A 63 -7.05 8.69 2.77
N TYR A 64 -6.30 9.78 2.67
CA TYR A 64 -4.83 9.74 2.75
C TYR A 64 -4.30 9.36 4.12
N LYS A 65 -4.92 9.82 5.19
CA LYS A 65 -4.49 9.44 6.54
C LYS A 65 -4.62 7.94 6.78
N THR A 66 -5.75 7.38 6.38
CA THR A 66 -5.98 5.95 6.49
C THR A 66 -5.01 5.17 5.61
N ALA A 67 -4.80 5.65 4.38
CA ALA A 67 -3.84 5.03 3.46
C ALA A 67 -2.45 4.97 4.08
N ILE A 68 -1.98 6.08 4.66
CA ILE A 68 -0.66 6.13 5.30
C ILE A 68 -0.55 5.09 6.41
N SER A 69 -1.60 4.91 7.20
CA SER A 69 -1.60 3.91 8.27
C SER A 69 -1.31 2.50 7.71
N TYR A 70 -1.94 2.14 6.59
CA TYR A 70 -1.68 0.84 5.96
C TYR A 70 -0.30 0.79 5.32
N PHE A 71 0.14 1.87 4.68
CA PHE A 71 1.48 1.92 4.11
C PHE A 71 2.56 1.80 5.18
N ASP A 72 2.35 2.41 6.35
CA ASP A 72 3.29 2.27 7.46
C ASP A 72 3.39 0.82 7.94
N LYS A 73 2.26 0.11 8.02
CA LYS A 73 2.28 -1.31 8.37
C LYS A 73 3.03 -2.13 7.34
N SER A 74 2.80 -1.84 6.07
CA SER A 74 3.50 -2.50 4.97
C SER A 74 5.01 -2.24 5.03
N LEU A 75 5.40 -1.02 5.33
CA LEU A 75 6.82 -0.63 5.40
C LEU A 75 7.55 -1.23 6.60
N LYS A 76 6.84 -1.64 7.65
CA LYS A 76 7.47 -2.40 8.73
C LYS A 76 7.92 -3.78 8.26
N ILE A 77 7.25 -4.32 7.25
CA ILE A 77 7.55 -5.63 6.71
C ILE A 77 8.58 -5.51 5.58
N ALA A 78 8.38 -4.57 4.67
CA ALA A 78 9.25 -4.34 3.53
C ALA A 78 9.70 -2.87 3.55
N THR A 79 10.73 -2.60 4.34
CA THR A 79 11.19 -1.24 4.67
C THR A 79 11.59 -0.40 3.47
N PHE A 80 12.11 -1.03 2.43
CA PHE A 80 12.64 -0.32 1.26
C PHE A 80 11.79 -0.50 0.01
N ASP A 81 10.50 -0.76 0.18
CA ASP A 81 9.58 -0.88 -0.96
C ASP A 81 9.32 0.52 -1.53
N ILE A 82 9.88 0.79 -2.70
CA ILE A 82 9.79 2.10 -3.35
C ILE A 82 8.35 2.46 -3.68
N GLU A 83 7.57 1.50 -4.14
CA GLU A 83 6.18 1.74 -4.52
C GLU A 83 5.34 2.21 -3.33
N VAL A 84 5.53 1.56 -2.19
CA VAL A 84 4.83 1.94 -0.95
C VAL A 84 5.31 3.30 -0.46
N LEU A 85 6.61 3.53 -0.49
CA LEU A 85 7.19 4.81 -0.08
C LEU A 85 6.67 5.95 -0.94
N LEU A 86 6.51 5.71 -2.24
CA LEU A 86 6.03 6.73 -3.16
C LEU A 86 4.57 7.08 -2.89
N LEU A 87 3.73 6.06 -2.67
CA LEU A 87 2.32 6.31 -2.35
C LEU A 87 2.18 7.01 -0.99
N LYS A 88 3.04 6.66 -0.04
CA LYS A 88 3.05 7.37 1.25
C LYS A 88 3.45 8.82 1.07
N ALA A 89 4.49 9.08 0.26
CA ALA A 89 4.94 10.45 -0.03
C ALA A 89 3.82 11.26 -0.69
N ASN A 90 3.14 10.68 -1.68
CA ASN A 90 2.02 11.35 -2.33
C ASN A 90 0.88 11.64 -1.36
N SER A 91 0.62 10.70 -0.45
CA SER A 91 -0.43 10.87 0.55
C SER A 91 -0.13 12.05 1.47
N HIS A 92 1.11 12.16 1.94
CA HIS A 92 1.52 13.31 2.73
C HIS A 92 1.43 14.61 1.93
N TYR A 93 1.82 14.57 0.66
CA TYR A 93 1.73 15.74 -0.20
C TYR A 93 0.28 16.25 -0.28
N TYR A 94 -0.67 15.37 -0.54
CA TYR A 94 -2.08 15.75 -0.64
C TYR A 94 -2.66 16.25 0.70
N LEU A 95 -2.07 15.85 1.80
CA LEU A 95 -2.46 16.35 3.12
C LEU A 95 -1.78 17.68 3.47
N GLY A 96 -0.91 18.18 2.59
CA GLY A 96 -0.15 19.40 2.87
C GLY A 96 1.02 19.17 3.81
N GLU A 97 1.35 17.94 4.10
CA GLU A 97 2.44 17.56 5.01
C GLU A 97 3.73 17.42 4.23
N HIS A 98 4.23 18.54 3.75
CA HIS A 98 5.38 18.57 2.83
C HIS A 98 6.67 18.03 3.43
N LYS A 99 6.91 18.28 4.72
CA LYS A 99 8.09 17.77 5.40
C LYS A 99 8.13 16.24 5.37
N GLN A 100 7.01 15.61 5.70
CA GLN A 100 6.90 14.15 5.68
C GLN A 100 7.02 13.59 4.27
N ALA A 101 6.42 14.28 3.29
CA ALA A 101 6.54 13.89 1.89
C ALA A 101 8.01 13.91 1.44
N ILE A 102 8.75 14.95 1.81
CA ILE A 102 10.17 15.07 1.47
C ILE A 102 10.99 13.96 2.13
N GLN A 103 10.68 13.61 3.38
CA GLN A 103 11.37 12.51 4.07
C GLN A 103 11.22 11.19 3.30
N CYS A 104 10.02 10.90 2.81
CA CYS A 104 9.79 9.71 2.00
C CYS A 104 10.56 9.78 0.69
N CYS A 105 10.55 10.93 0.04
CA CYS A 105 11.30 11.14 -1.21
C CYS A 105 12.80 10.92 -1.01
N ASN A 106 13.36 11.42 0.08
CA ASN A 106 14.78 11.25 0.38
C ASN A 106 15.12 9.78 0.57
N LYS A 107 14.23 9.03 1.21
CA LYS A 107 14.43 7.59 1.40
C LYS A 107 14.44 6.85 0.06
N ILE A 108 13.53 7.23 -0.84
CA ILE A 108 13.51 6.64 -2.17
C ILE A 108 14.79 6.98 -2.93
N LYS A 109 15.28 8.20 -2.82
CA LYS A 109 16.50 8.62 -3.51
C LYS A 109 17.73 7.86 -3.03
N GLU A 110 17.76 7.41 -1.79
CA GLU A 110 18.84 6.56 -1.30
C GLU A 110 18.85 5.20 -2.00
N ILE A 111 17.64 4.71 -2.37
CA ILE A 111 17.50 3.41 -3.02
C ILE A 111 17.63 3.55 -4.53
N ASP A 112 17.02 4.57 -5.10
CA ASP A 112 16.95 4.81 -6.54
C ASP A 112 17.14 6.31 -6.80
N PRO A 113 18.42 6.78 -6.91
CA PRO A 113 18.70 8.22 -7.05
C PRO A 113 18.09 8.88 -8.27
N LYS A 114 17.79 8.11 -9.30
CA LYS A 114 17.25 8.65 -10.56
C LYS A 114 15.75 8.43 -10.70
N ASN A 115 15.06 8.17 -9.60
CA ASN A 115 13.62 7.93 -9.65
C ASN A 115 12.87 9.17 -10.16
N LYS A 116 12.18 9.00 -11.28
CA LYS A 116 11.45 10.10 -11.93
C LYS A 116 10.28 10.59 -11.11
N SER A 117 9.51 9.69 -10.53
CA SER A 117 8.34 10.06 -9.75
C SER A 117 8.69 10.92 -8.55
N VAL A 118 9.85 10.63 -7.94
CA VAL A 118 10.35 11.43 -6.82
C VAL A 118 10.73 12.82 -7.29
N SER A 119 11.43 12.93 -8.42
CA SER A 119 11.81 14.23 -8.96
C SER A 119 10.57 15.08 -9.28
N GLU A 120 9.55 14.46 -9.85
CA GLU A 120 8.31 15.14 -10.16
C GLU A 120 7.60 15.61 -8.88
N LEU A 121 7.55 14.77 -7.86
CA LEU A 121 6.90 15.13 -6.61
C LEU A 121 7.65 16.26 -5.89
N LEU A 122 8.98 16.18 -5.85
CA LEU A 122 9.79 17.24 -5.25
C LEU A 122 9.58 18.58 -5.97
N SER A 123 9.46 18.55 -7.30
CA SER A 123 9.17 19.75 -8.08
C SER A 123 7.81 20.34 -7.71
N LYS A 124 6.80 19.48 -7.54
CA LYS A 124 5.47 19.94 -7.12
C LYS A 124 5.51 20.59 -5.74
N ILE A 125 6.23 19.99 -4.80
CA ILE A 125 6.35 20.54 -3.45
C ILE A 125 7.04 21.90 -3.51
N GLU A 126 8.11 22.01 -4.28
CA GLU A 126 8.85 23.25 -4.42
C GLU A 126 7.97 24.37 -4.98
N SER A 127 7.13 24.06 -5.98
CA SER A 127 6.28 25.07 -6.61
C SER A 127 5.11 25.53 -5.73
N THR A 128 4.82 24.82 -4.64
CA THR A 128 3.73 25.20 -3.73
C THR A 128 4.21 26.02 -2.52
N LYS A 129 5.52 26.28 -2.44
CA LYS A 129 6.07 27.08 -1.34
C LYS A 129 5.81 28.57 -1.49
#